data_6ba73ef1139ad9f240331d9682bfc7d1
#
_entry.id   6ba73ef1139ad9f240331d9682bfc7d1
#
_cell.length_a   1.000
_cell.length_b   1.000
_cell.length_c   1.000
_cell.angle_alpha   90.00
_cell.angle_beta   90.00
_cell.angle_gamma   90.00
#
_symmetry.space_group_name_H-M   'P 1'
#
loop_
_entity.id
_entity.type
_entity.pdbx_description
1 polymer ?
#
loop_
_entity_poly.entity_id
_entity_poly.type
_entity_poly.pdbx_seq_one_letter_code
_entity_poly.pdbx_strand_id
1 'polypeptide(L)'
;MQKSQPAPQVPDIVLIAEAAKGSKAAFNTVMIQQAPRLHNVALRLMGNSSDAEDAVQEALAAAWFKLASFDQSRPINPWLTRITVNKCRDILRKRRIRQFFEFDGSDDIELTIADTAPDPIANLHARQALEVMQREITRLPAKLREPFVLVAFGDNSQAQAAHILGISEKAVEMRIYRARTKLREVYKNFEG
;
A
#
# COMPACT_ATOMS: atom_id res chain seq x y z
N MET A 1 -5.77 -18.32 -35.60
CA MET A 1 -5.41 -17.54 -34.41
C MET A 1 -5.56 -18.45 -33.21
N GLN A 2 -4.45 -18.99 -32.74
CA GLN A 2 -4.42 -19.90 -31.59
C GLN A 2 -4.42 -19.03 -30.34
N LYS A 3 -5.48 -19.11 -29.52
CA LYS A 3 -5.52 -18.46 -28.20
C LYS A 3 -4.49 -19.18 -27.33
N SER A 4 -3.42 -18.47 -26.98
CA SER A 4 -2.46 -18.94 -25.97
C SER A 4 -3.22 -19.23 -24.70
N GLN A 5 -3.30 -20.48 -24.28
CA GLN A 5 -3.77 -20.85 -22.95
C GLN A 5 -2.79 -20.25 -21.94
N PRO A 6 -3.27 -19.56 -20.89
CA PRO A 6 -2.40 -19.14 -19.81
C PRO A 6 -1.73 -20.37 -19.20
N ALA A 7 -0.42 -20.29 -18.98
CA ALA A 7 0.33 -21.34 -18.28
C ALA A 7 -0.34 -21.65 -16.94
N PRO A 8 -0.36 -22.94 -16.51
CA PRO A 8 -0.94 -23.32 -15.22
C PRO A 8 -0.25 -22.50 -14.12
N GLN A 9 -1.03 -21.70 -13.40
CA GLN A 9 -0.50 -20.91 -12.28
C GLN A 9 -0.14 -21.88 -11.16
N VAL A 10 1.13 -21.95 -10.82
CA VAL A 10 1.59 -22.70 -9.64
C VAL A 10 0.96 -22.06 -8.41
N PRO A 11 0.30 -22.81 -7.51
CA PRO A 11 -0.29 -22.24 -6.31
C PRO A 11 0.74 -21.45 -5.50
N ASP A 12 0.39 -20.27 -5.01
CA ASP A 12 1.27 -19.40 -4.22
C ASP A 12 1.98 -20.15 -3.07
N ILE A 13 1.29 -21.10 -2.44
CA ILE A 13 1.83 -21.88 -1.33
C ILE A 13 3.06 -22.71 -1.75
N VAL A 14 3.09 -23.24 -2.96
CA VAL A 14 4.24 -24.00 -3.48
C VAL A 14 5.41 -23.06 -3.76
N LEU A 15 5.13 -21.92 -4.40
CA LEU A 15 6.15 -20.91 -4.67
C LEU A 15 6.75 -20.34 -3.38
N ILE A 16 5.92 -20.10 -2.36
CA ILE A 16 6.37 -19.62 -1.05
C ILE A 16 7.28 -20.68 -0.38
N ALA A 17 6.89 -21.95 -0.44
CA ALA A 17 7.68 -23.02 0.13
C ALA A 17 9.04 -23.19 -0.56
N GLU A 18 9.09 -23.08 -1.88
CA GLU A 18 10.36 -23.12 -2.65
C GLU A 18 11.21 -21.87 -2.37
N ALA A 19 10.61 -20.70 -2.30
CA ALA A 19 11.29 -19.46 -1.96
C ALA A 19 11.90 -19.52 -0.55
N ALA A 20 11.19 -20.08 0.42
CA ALA A 20 11.68 -20.28 1.79
C ALA A 20 12.90 -21.24 1.86
N LYS A 21 13.03 -22.15 0.89
CA LYS A 21 14.21 -23.02 0.72
C LYS A 21 15.36 -22.33 -0.04
N GLY A 22 15.21 -21.05 -0.41
CA GLY A 22 16.24 -20.27 -1.08
C GLY A 22 16.08 -20.12 -2.59
N SER A 23 14.96 -20.55 -3.19
CA SER A 23 14.70 -20.35 -4.62
C SER A 23 14.42 -18.88 -4.92
N LYS A 24 15.39 -18.17 -5.50
CA LYS A 24 15.23 -16.78 -5.96
C LYS A 24 14.17 -16.66 -7.05
N ALA A 25 14.05 -17.65 -7.94
CA ALA A 25 13.07 -17.66 -9.02
C ALA A 25 11.64 -17.71 -8.47
N ALA A 26 11.37 -18.62 -7.52
CA ALA A 26 10.08 -18.72 -6.86
C ALA A 26 9.74 -17.46 -6.08
N PHE A 27 10.70 -16.88 -5.34
CA PHE A 27 10.53 -15.61 -4.65
C PHE A 27 10.16 -14.48 -5.62
N ASN A 28 10.91 -14.31 -6.72
CA ASN A 28 10.63 -13.28 -7.70
C ASN A 28 9.22 -13.42 -8.29
N THR A 29 8.77 -14.64 -8.57
CA THR A 29 7.41 -14.88 -9.08
C THR A 29 6.36 -14.39 -8.08
N VAL A 30 6.48 -14.75 -6.81
CA VAL A 30 5.55 -14.26 -5.75
C VAL A 30 5.62 -12.75 -5.61
N MET A 31 6.81 -12.15 -5.65
CA MET A 31 6.98 -10.70 -5.48
C MET A 31 6.40 -9.92 -6.64
N ILE A 32 6.56 -10.38 -7.89
CA ILE A 32 5.94 -9.75 -9.07
C ILE A 32 4.40 -9.72 -8.93
N GLN A 33 3.81 -10.78 -8.41
CA GLN A 33 2.36 -10.85 -8.18
C GLN A 33 1.90 -9.90 -7.07
N GLN A 34 2.72 -9.72 -6.01
CA GLN A 34 2.37 -8.94 -4.84
C GLN A 34 2.73 -7.44 -4.95
N ALA A 35 3.74 -7.10 -5.76
CA ALA A 35 4.27 -5.74 -5.87
C ALA A 35 3.20 -4.68 -6.21
N PRO A 36 2.29 -4.89 -7.18
CA PRO A 36 1.28 -3.87 -7.52
C PRO A 36 0.37 -3.53 -6.33
N ARG A 37 -0.05 -4.53 -5.56
CA ARG A 37 -0.88 -4.35 -4.38
C ARG A 37 -0.12 -3.62 -3.27
N LEU A 38 1.12 -4.02 -3.01
CA LEU A 38 1.96 -3.38 -2.00
C LEU A 38 2.28 -1.92 -2.38
N HIS A 39 2.55 -1.66 -3.67
CA HIS A 39 2.75 -0.30 -4.18
C HIS A 39 1.51 0.57 -4.01
N ASN A 40 0.33 0.05 -4.33
CA ASN A 40 -0.92 0.77 -4.12
C ASN A 40 -1.15 1.15 -2.64
N VAL A 41 -0.84 0.24 -1.71
CA VAL A 41 -0.89 0.53 -0.27
C VAL A 41 0.14 1.60 0.10
N ALA A 42 1.41 1.45 -0.33
CA ALA A 42 2.47 2.40 -0.02
C ALA A 42 2.16 3.79 -0.57
N LEU A 43 1.73 3.90 -1.83
CA LEU A 43 1.35 5.16 -2.46
C LEU A 43 0.26 5.91 -1.68
N ARG A 44 -0.76 5.18 -1.21
CA ARG A 44 -1.84 5.79 -0.41
C ARG A 44 -1.41 6.18 1.01
N LEU A 45 -0.41 5.49 1.55
CA LEU A 45 0.16 5.86 2.84
C LEU A 45 1.10 7.06 2.75
N MET A 46 1.83 7.22 1.65
CA MET A 46 2.93 8.18 1.54
C MET A 46 2.58 9.41 0.68
N GLY A 47 1.68 9.25 -0.31
CA GLY A 47 1.27 10.32 -1.22
C GLY A 47 2.30 10.69 -2.28
N ASN A 48 3.42 9.97 -2.35
CA ASN A 48 4.50 10.19 -3.31
C ASN A 48 4.91 8.86 -3.93
N SER A 49 5.01 8.79 -5.26
CA SER A 49 5.30 7.56 -6.00
C SER A 49 6.72 7.07 -5.76
N SER A 50 7.70 7.95 -5.77
CA SER A 50 9.11 7.59 -5.56
C SER A 50 9.32 7.00 -4.17
N ASP A 51 8.81 7.67 -3.12
CA ASP A 51 8.87 7.14 -1.74
C ASP A 51 8.14 5.80 -1.60
N ALA A 52 7.01 5.63 -2.32
CA ALA A 52 6.26 4.38 -2.31
C ALA A 52 7.03 3.23 -2.97
N GLU A 53 7.69 3.50 -4.09
CA GLU A 53 8.56 2.54 -4.78
C GLU A 53 9.73 2.12 -3.88
N ASP A 54 10.42 3.08 -3.26
CA ASP A 54 11.50 2.83 -2.31
C ASP A 54 11.02 1.97 -1.13
N ALA A 55 9.86 2.32 -0.55
CA ALA A 55 9.28 1.55 0.55
C ALA A 55 8.97 0.10 0.15
N VAL A 56 8.46 -0.13 -1.05
CA VAL A 56 8.17 -1.47 -1.57
C VAL A 56 9.46 -2.23 -1.84
N GLN A 57 10.44 -1.63 -2.49
CA GLN A 57 11.73 -2.26 -2.75
C GLN A 57 12.42 -2.68 -1.45
N GLU A 58 12.49 -1.78 -0.47
CA GLU A 58 13.02 -2.10 0.86
C GLU A 58 12.21 -3.20 1.58
N ALA A 59 10.88 -3.21 1.42
CA ALA A 59 10.02 -4.22 2.00
C ALA A 59 10.26 -5.60 1.38
N LEU A 60 10.39 -5.68 0.04
CA LEU A 60 10.67 -6.92 -0.68
C LEU A 60 12.06 -7.47 -0.33
N ALA A 61 13.07 -6.60 -0.24
CA ALA A 61 14.40 -7.00 0.22
C ALA A 61 14.35 -7.54 1.66
N ALA A 62 13.66 -6.85 2.57
CA ALA A 62 13.49 -7.33 3.95
C ALA A 62 12.69 -8.64 4.03
N ALA A 63 11.71 -8.83 3.16
CA ALA A 63 10.94 -10.06 3.06
C ALA A 63 11.82 -11.25 2.66
N TRP A 64 12.72 -11.08 1.69
CA TRP A 64 13.67 -12.13 1.30
C TRP A 64 14.47 -12.68 2.50
N PHE A 65 15.06 -11.78 3.30
CA PHE A 65 15.86 -12.17 4.47
C PHE A 65 15.03 -12.80 5.60
N LYS A 66 13.73 -12.51 5.67
CA LYS A 66 12.85 -13.01 6.73
C LYS A 66 11.99 -14.20 6.30
N LEU A 67 12.01 -14.57 5.02
CA LEU A 67 11.11 -15.59 4.48
C LEU A 67 11.34 -16.97 5.10
N ALA A 68 12.58 -17.31 5.43
CA ALA A 68 12.91 -18.59 6.09
C ALA A 68 12.23 -18.73 7.48
N SER A 69 11.90 -17.61 8.13
CA SER A 69 11.18 -17.59 9.43
C SER A 69 9.68 -17.35 9.29
N PHE A 70 9.18 -17.25 8.06
CA PHE A 70 7.75 -17.06 7.82
C PHE A 70 6.97 -18.35 8.06
N ASP A 71 5.89 -18.24 8.84
CA ASP A 71 4.97 -19.34 9.08
C ASP A 71 4.10 -19.57 7.82
N GLN A 72 4.47 -20.60 7.04
CA GLN A 72 3.83 -20.93 5.77
C GLN A 72 2.38 -21.44 5.91
N SER A 73 1.90 -21.69 7.14
CA SER A 73 0.48 -21.99 7.40
C SER A 73 -0.41 -20.76 7.33
N ARG A 74 0.19 -19.56 7.28
CA ARG A 74 -0.50 -18.27 7.22
C ARG A 74 -0.46 -17.68 5.82
N PRO A 75 -1.47 -16.86 5.44
CA PRO A 75 -1.43 -16.15 4.17
C PRO A 75 -0.27 -15.14 4.13
N ILE A 76 0.46 -15.12 3.02
CA ILE A 76 1.63 -14.25 2.86
C ILE A 76 1.27 -12.77 2.76
N ASN A 77 0.07 -12.44 2.23
CA ASN A 77 -0.35 -11.06 1.99
C ASN A 77 -0.31 -10.17 3.24
N PRO A 78 -0.91 -10.53 4.40
CA PRO A 78 -0.82 -9.71 5.60
C PRO A 78 0.61 -9.56 6.12
N TRP A 79 1.44 -10.59 5.96
CA TRP A 79 2.83 -10.55 6.39
C TRP A 79 3.66 -9.56 5.55
N LEU A 80 3.56 -9.61 4.21
CA LEU A 80 4.19 -8.65 3.31
C LEU A 80 3.66 -7.23 3.54
N THR A 81 2.35 -7.09 3.71
CA THR A 81 1.73 -5.79 4.01
C THR A 81 2.29 -5.19 5.31
N ARG A 82 2.46 -6.00 6.37
CA ARG A 82 3.06 -5.53 7.62
C ARG A 82 4.49 -5.02 7.43
N ILE A 83 5.30 -5.72 6.63
CA ILE A 83 6.67 -5.29 6.32
C ILE A 83 6.63 -3.96 5.58
N THR A 84 5.78 -3.82 4.55
CA THR A 84 5.62 -2.61 3.74
C THR A 84 5.16 -1.43 4.59
N VAL A 85 4.13 -1.59 5.43
CA VAL A 85 3.64 -0.52 6.34
C VAL A 85 4.76 -0.04 7.27
N ASN A 86 5.57 -0.95 7.81
CA ASN A 86 6.68 -0.58 8.68
C ASN A 86 7.74 0.22 7.91
N LYS A 87 8.04 -0.14 6.65
CA LYS A 87 8.96 0.62 5.81
C LYS A 87 8.42 2.01 5.48
N CYS A 88 7.14 2.13 5.13
CA CYS A 88 6.50 3.43 4.95
C CYS A 88 6.60 4.30 6.22
N ARG A 89 6.33 3.75 7.38
CA ARG A 89 6.47 4.47 8.67
C ARG A 89 7.90 4.94 8.92
N ASP A 90 8.89 4.09 8.61
CA ASP A 90 10.30 4.42 8.82
C ASP A 90 10.75 5.56 7.90
N ILE A 91 10.37 5.54 6.62
CA ILE A 91 10.66 6.60 5.65
C ILE A 91 9.97 7.90 6.07
N LEU A 92 8.67 7.87 6.40
CA LEU A 92 7.93 9.04 6.85
C LEU A 92 8.50 9.64 8.14
N ARG A 93 8.99 8.80 9.06
CA ARG A 93 9.65 9.25 10.28
C ARG A 93 10.98 9.94 9.97
N LYS A 94 11.82 9.34 9.11
CA LYS A 94 13.09 9.94 8.67
C LYS A 94 12.86 11.27 7.96
N ARG A 95 11.86 11.36 7.07
CA ARG A 95 11.49 12.59 6.36
C ARG A 95 11.08 13.69 7.35
N ARG A 96 10.21 13.38 8.32
CA ARG A 96 9.80 14.34 9.35
C ARG A 96 10.97 14.85 10.19
N ILE A 97 11.92 13.96 10.57
CA ILE A 97 13.12 14.34 11.29
C ILE A 97 13.99 15.28 10.45
N ARG A 98 14.20 14.96 9.16
CA ARG A 98 14.97 15.81 8.24
C ARG A 98 14.34 17.20 8.10
N GLN A 99 13.04 17.28 7.86
CA GLN A 99 12.29 18.54 7.78
C GLN A 99 12.41 19.37 9.08
N PHE A 100 12.46 18.71 10.23
CA PHE A 100 12.64 19.42 11.50
C PHE A 100 14.04 20.04 11.66
N PHE A 101 15.08 19.41 11.10
CA PHE A 101 16.46 19.92 11.17
C PHE A 101 16.82 20.84 10.00
N GLU A 102 16.19 20.69 8.86
CA GLU A 102 16.35 21.53 7.66
C GLU A 102 15.29 22.65 7.67
N PHE A 103 15.24 23.48 8.71
CA PHE A 103 14.29 24.59 8.85
C PHE A 103 14.46 25.63 7.74
N ASP A 104 14.02 25.31 6.52
CA ASP A 104 13.82 26.27 5.44
C ASP A 104 12.52 25.90 4.68
N GLY A 105 11.60 26.88 4.66
CA GLY A 105 10.22 26.65 4.29
C GLY A 105 10.00 26.45 2.78
N SER A 106 9.69 25.25 2.40
CA SER A 106 8.85 24.97 1.22
C SER A 106 8.31 23.55 1.30
N ASP A 107 7.14 23.38 1.89
CA ASP A 107 6.37 22.14 1.81
C ASP A 107 5.37 22.22 0.65
N ASP A 108 5.84 22.01 -0.55
CA ASP A 108 4.98 21.56 -1.66
C ASP A 108 5.15 20.06 -1.81
N ILE A 109 4.17 19.32 -1.30
CA ILE A 109 4.03 17.88 -1.56
C ILE A 109 3.56 17.76 -3.01
N GLU A 110 4.50 17.64 -3.93
CA GLU A 110 4.22 17.34 -5.32
C GLU A 110 3.70 15.90 -5.43
N LEU A 111 2.37 15.79 -5.53
CA LEU A 111 1.67 14.52 -5.76
C LEU A 111 1.83 14.15 -7.23
N THR A 112 2.90 13.46 -7.55
CA THR A 112 3.08 12.89 -8.89
C THR A 112 2.35 11.56 -8.97
N ILE A 113 1.14 11.59 -9.55
CA ILE A 113 0.40 10.37 -9.89
C ILE A 113 0.88 9.94 -11.27
N ALA A 114 1.53 8.77 -11.34
CA ALA A 114 1.91 8.17 -12.61
C ALA A 114 0.66 7.80 -13.43
N ASP A 115 0.65 8.27 -14.67
CA ASP A 115 -0.43 8.20 -15.64
C ASP A 115 -0.59 6.79 -16.19
N THR A 116 -1.79 6.21 -16.05
CA THR A 116 -2.25 5.09 -16.86
C THR A 116 -3.46 5.55 -17.64
N ALA A 117 -3.26 5.89 -18.93
CA ALA A 117 -4.31 6.33 -19.84
C ALA A 117 -5.30 5.19 -20.18
N PRO A 118 -6.60 5.42 -20.44
CA PRO A 118 -7.09 6.01 -21.68
C PRO A 118 -8.35 6.91 -21.56
N ASP A 119 -8.61 7.67 -22.63
CA ASP A 119 -9.79 8.47 -23.04
C ASP A 119 -9.98 9.89 -22.42
N PRO A 120 -10.04 10.98 -23.30
CA PRO A 120 -9.64 12.33 -22.87
C PRO A 120 -10.65 13.18 -22.10
N ILE A 121 -11.97 13.07 -22.23
CA ILE A 121 -12.88 14.09 -21.68
C ILE A 121 -13.69 13.62 -20.47
N ALA A 122 -14.33 12.46 -20.49
CA ALA A 122 -15.02 11.91 -19.32
C ALA A 122 -14.01 11.53 -18.19
N ASN A 123 -12.76 11.31 -18.58
CA ASN A 123 -11.64 10.96 -17.72
C ASN A 123 -11.07 12.13 -16.92
N LEU A 124 -11.16 13.39 -17.37
CA LEU A 124 -10.52 14.51 -16.69
C LEU A 124 -11.15 14.77 -15.31
N HIS A 125 -12.47 14.82 -15.23
CA HIS A 125 -13.17 14.97 -13.94
C HIS A 125 -12.95 13.77 -13.03
N ALA A 126 -12.97 12.54 -13.57
CA ALA A 126 -12.69 11.34 -12.79
C ALA A 126 -11.24 11.32 -12.26
N ARG A 127 -10.28 11.74 -13.06
CA ARG A 127 -8.86 11.87 -12.67
C ARG A 127 -8.70 12.92 -11.58
N GLN A 128 -9.26 14.10 -11.76
CA GLN A 128 -9.23 15.17 -10.76
C GLN A 128 -9.85 14.71 -9.42
N ALA A 129 -10.99 14.02 -9.46
CA ALA A 129 -11.62 13.45 -8.28
C ALA A 129 -10.72 12.41 -7.57
N LEU A 130 -10.04 11.55 -8.35
CA LEU A 130 -9.09 10.57 -7.82
C LEU A 130 -7.86 11.25 -7.18
N GLU A 131 -7.33 12.30 -7.80
CA GLU A 131 -6.21 13.08 -7.27
C GLU A 131 -6.60 13.77 -5.97
N VAL A 132 -7.76 14.43 -5.95
CA VAL A 132 -8.30 15.04 -4.73
C VAL A 132 -8.46 13.98 -3.64
N MET A 133 -9.08 12.85 -3.95
CA MET A 133 -9.27 11.77 -2.98
C MET A 133 -7.94 11.20 -2.47
N GLN A 134 -6.94 11.01 -3.35
CA GLN A 134 -5.61 10.57 -2.95
C GLN A 134 -4.94 11.56 -2.00
N ARG A 135 -5.02 12.85 -2.29
CA ARG A 135 -4.50 13.92 -1.44
C ARG A 135 -5.17 13.91 -0.07
N GLU A 136 -6.48 13.78 -0.04
CA GLU A 136 -7.24 13.78 1.21
C GLU A 136 -6.99 12.50 2.05
N ILE A 137 -6.81 11.34 1.41
CA ILE A 137 -6.37 10.12 2.10
C ILE A 137 -5.00 10.36 2.78
N THR A 138 -4.06 10.99 2.08
CA THR A 138 -2.74 11.27 2.61
C THR A 138 -2.77 12.29 3.76
N ARG A 139 -3.71 13.23 3.75
CA ARG A 139 -3.94 14.20 4.82
C ARG A 139 -4.60 13.63 6.07
N LEU A 140 -5.21 12.46 5.97
CA LEU A 140 -5.75 11.79 7.15
C LEU A 140 -4.66 11.57 8.21
N PRO A 141 -4.95 11.78 9.50
CA PRO A 141 -4.06 11.34 10.57
C PRO A 141 -3.67 9.86 10.41
N ALA A 142 -2.41 9.50 10.62
CA ALA A 142 -1.91 8.13 10.41
C ALA A 142 -2.77 7.07 11.10
N LYS A 143 -3.29 7.36 12.30
CA LYS A 143 -4.20 6.47 13.04
C LYS A 143 -5.50 6.13 12.29
N LEU A 144 -5.96 6.98 11.38
CA LEU A 144 -7.15 6.78 10.55
C LEU A 144 -6.76 6.25 9.16
N ARG A 145 -5.71 6.80 8.59
CA ARG A 145 -5.22 6.46 7.25
C ARG A 145 -4.81 5.00 7.12
N GLU A 146 -3.97 4.52 8.04
CA GLU A 146 -3.44 3.16 7.95
C GLU A 146 -4.54 2.09 7.93
N PRO A 147 -5.46 1.99 8.90
CA PRO A 147 -6.49 0.95 8.85
C PRO A 147 -7.42 1.11 7.64
N PHE A 148 -7.72 2.34 7.23
CA PHE A 148 -8.53 2.61 6.05
C PHE A 148 -7.84 2.09 4.77
N VAL A 149 -6.57 2.43 4.57
CA VAL A 149 -5.80 2.01 3.39
C VAL A 149 -5.63 0.50 3.34
N LEU A 150 -5.34 -0.14 4.48
CA LEU A 150 -5.16 -1.59 4.53
C LEU A 150 -6.40 -2.37 4.11
N VAL A 151 -7.58 -1.91 4.51
CA VAL A 151 -8.84 -2.59 4.19
C VAL A 151 -9.36 -2.20 2.81
N ALA A 152 -9.26 -0.91 2.43
CA ALA A 152 -9.82 -0.42 1.17
C ALA A 152 -8.95 -0.71 -0.05
N PHE A 153 -7.63 -0.83 0.10
CA PHE A 153 -6.67 -0.93 -1.02
C PHE A 153 -5.65 -2.05 -0.86
N GLY A 154 -5.58 -2.68 0.31
CA GLY A 154 -4.56 -3.69 0.61
C GLY A 154 -5.09 -5.12 0.65
N ASP A 155 -6.36 -5.33 0.29
CA ASP A 155 -7.04 -6.65 0.32
C ASP A 155 -6.92 -7.35 1.68
N ASN A 156 -6.91 -6.58 2.78
CA ASN A 156 -6.89 -7.13 4.12
C ASN A 156 -8.28 -7.04 4.76
N SER A 157 -8.68 -8.11 5.46
CA SER A 157 -9.83 -8.03 6.36
C SER A 157 -9.56 -7.09 7.53
N GLN A 158 -10.61 -6.67 8.25
CA GLN A 158 -10.44 -5.86 9.47
C GLN A 158 -9.63 -6.61 10.54
N ALA A 159 -9.80 -7.91 10.68
CA ALA A 159 -9.02 -8.76 11.58
C ALA A 159 -7.53 -8.79 11.17
N GLN A 160 -7.24 -8.92 9.88
CA GLN A 160 -5.87 -8.86 9.37
C GLN A 160 -5.24 -7.48 9.58
N ALA A 161 -5.97 -6.40 9.30
CA ALA A 161 -5.51 -5.04 9.55
C ALA A 161 -5.25 -4.79 11.04
N ALA A 162 -6.09 -5.33 11.93
CA ALA A 162 -5.89 -5.27 13.38
C ALA A 162 -4.58 -5.97 13.79
N HIS A 163 -4.33 -7.16 13.25
CA HIS A 163 -3.09 -7.90 13.50
C HIS A 163 -1.85 -7.16 12.95
N ILE A 164 -1.94 -6.60 11.73
CA ILE A 164 -0.84 -5.82 11.12
C ILE A 164 -0.50 -4.60 11.97
N LEU A 165 -1.51 -3.88 12.45
CA LEU A 165 -1.36 -2.61 13.17
C LEU A 165 -1.13 -2.78 14.67
N GLY A 166 -1.34 -3.97 15.23
CA GLY A 166 -1.23 -4.25 16.67
C GLY A 166 -2.32 -3.58 17.50
N ILE A 167 -3.55 -3.51 16.98
CA ILE A 167 -4.73 -2.92 17.64
C ILE A 167 -5.92 -3.88 17.60
N SER A 168 -6.98 -3.60 18.34
CA SER A 168 -8.19 -4.43 18.29
C SER A 168 -8.96 -4.24 16.98
N GLU A 169 -9.71 -5.26 16.56
CA GLU A 169 -10.56 -5.19 15.38
C GLU A 169 -11.63 -4.10 15.53
N LYS A 170 -12.19 -3.93 16.74
CA LYS A 170 -13.11 -2.83 17.03
C LYS A 170 -12.47 -1.44 16.84
N ALA A 171 -11.19 -1.31 17.18
CA ALA A 171 -10.45 -0.06 16.92
C ALA A 171 -10.26 0.18 15.41
N VAL A 172 -10.01 -0.88 14.62
CA VAL A 172 -9.95 -0.79 13.15
C VAL A 172 -11.28 -0.31 12.59
N GLU A 173 -12.39 -0.95 12.95
CA GLU A 173 -13.74 -0.60 12.52
C GLU A 173 -14.04 0.89 12.79
N MET A 174 -13.85 1.34 14.03
CA MET A 174 -14.11 2.71 14.43
C MET A 174 -13.22 3.73 13.70
N ARG A 175 -11.95 3.39 13.46
CA ARG A 175 -11.03 4.27 12.73
C ARG A 175 -11.40 4.35 11.25
N ILE A 176 -11.79 3.24 10.62
CA ILE A 176 -12.28 3.24 9.24
C ILE A 176 -13.57 4.06 9.12
N TYR A 177 -14.50 3.90 10.05
CA TYR A 177 -15.72 4.71 10.08
C TYR A 177 -15.39 6.22 10.09
N ARG A 178 -14.51 6.65 11.01
CA ARG A 178 -14.08 8.05 11.10
C ARG A 178 -13.34 8.54 9.85
N ALA A 179 -12.50 7.70 9.26
CA ALA A 179 -11.83 8.02 8.00
C ALA A 179 -12.84 8.26 6.88
N ARG A 180 -13.80 7.36 6.71
CA ARG A 180 -14.87 7.47 5.70
C ARG A 180 -15.74 8.71 5.91
N THR A 181 -16.07 9.06 7.15
CA THR A 181 -16.83 10.27 7.44
C THR A 181 -16.09 11.52 6.97
N LYS A 182 -14.79 11.65 7.34
CA LYS A 182 -13.97 12.79 6.90
C LYS A 182 -13.84 12.88 5.38
N LEU A 183 -13.57 11.76 4.70
CA LEU A 183 -13.43 11.74 3.25
C LEU A 183 -14.75 12.06 2.54
N ARG A 184 -15.90 11.64 3.09
CA ARG A 184 -17.22 11.98 2.53
C ARG A 184 -17.54 13.47 2.64
N GLU A 185 -17.15 14.11 3.73
CA GLU A 185 -17.33 15.57 3.91
C GLU A 185 -16.55 16.34 2.83
N VAL A 186 -15.30 15.93 2.57
CA VAL A 186 -14.48 16.56 1.52
C VAL A 186 -15.08 16.34 0.13
N TYR A 187 -15.54 15.12 -0.15
CA TYR A 187 -16.13 14.79 -1.47
C TYR A 187 -17.39 15.59 -1.76
N LYS A 188 -18.25 15.78 -0.77
CA LYS A 188 -19.46 16.64 -0.90
C LYS A 188 -19.12 18.09 -1.25
N ASN A 189 -18.04 18.62 -0.66
CA ASN A 189 -17.59 20.00 -0.93
C ASN A 189 -16.90 20.14 -2.29
N PHE A 190 -16.51 19.03 -2.92
CA PHE A 190 -15.91 19.02 -4.26
C PHE A 190 -16.97 18.98 -5.38
N GLU A 191 -18.14 18.36 -5.13
CA GLU A 191 -19.24 18.26 -6.09
C GLU A 191 -20.19 19.47 -6.08
N GLY A 192 -20.14 20.35 -5.07
CA GLY A 192 -20.96 21.54 -4.92
C GLY A 192 -20.25 22.81 -5.36
#